data_82aba831c9dbe4b753703d2f95e88708
#
_entry.id   82aba831c9dbe4b753703d2f95e88708
#
_cell.length_a   1.000
_cell.length_b   1.000
_cell.length_c   1.000
_cell.angle_alpha   90.00
_cell.angle_beta   90.00
_cell.angle_gamma   90.00
#
_symmetry.space_group_name_H-M   'P 1'
#
loop_
_entity.id
_entity.type
_entity.pdbx_description
1 polymer ?
#
loop_
_entity_poly.entity_id
_entity_poly.type
_entity_poly.pdbx_seq_one_letter_code
_entity_poly.pdbx_strand_id
1 'polypeptide(L)'
;RQWIIEQNIASDKALSDLETDIKKKVKEGKNKAWKSYLTLHLQERDQLIALATPLGTKSIKPHEFNALITEIKSNREPLRRDIVACSRKIQWLLRHQPISEKKNFIEWHQEYINSITPLYSAHLYSEHPNKATNIAIVPPIYNSSSEIIDGRVILRDNFKALFEKYPEVLVFGEDSGKIGDVNQGLEGMQELFGSVRVSDTGIREATILGQGIGMAMRGLRPIAEIQYLDYVLYCLQTMSDDLATVRYRSYGMQKAPLIVRTRGHRLEGIWHSGSPMGGLLH
;
A
#
# COMPACT_ATOMS: atom_id res chain seq x y z
N ARG A 1 -5.07 33.72 9.87
CA ARG A 1 -5.76 34.34 10.98
C ARG A 1 -5.86 35.85 10.79
N GLN A 2 -4.72 36.53 10.67
CA GLN A 2 -4.66 38.01 10.52
C GLN A 2 -5.57 38.51 9.39
N TRP A 3 -5.50 37.92 8.20
CA TRP A 3 -6.36 38.24 7.08
C TRP A 3 -7.87 38.12 7.38
N ILE A 4 -8.29 37.07 8.13
CA ILE A 4 -9.69 36.88 8.53
C ILE A 4 -10.18 38.06 9.40
N ILE A 5 -9.31 38.55 10.29
CA ILE A 5 -9.61 39.68 11.19
C ILE A 5 -9.69 40.99 10.38
N GLU A 6 -8.72 41.24 9.51
CA GLU A 6 -8.67 42.41 8.62
C GLU A 6 -9.86 42.52 7.67
N GLN A 7 -10.35 41.38 7.20
CA GLN A 7 -11.54 41.29 6.34
C GLN A 7 -12.87 41.29 7.14
N ASN A 8 -12.82 41.47 8.48
CA ASN A 8 -13.99 41.45 9.35
C ASN A 8 -14.87 40.20 9.27
N ILE A 9 -14.28 39.07 8.86
CA ILE A 9 -14.98 37.79 8.79
C ILE A 9 -15.24 37.22 10.17
N ALA A 10 -14.26 37.35 11.08
CA ALA A 10 -14.38 36.96 12.48
C ALA A 10 -13.47 37.82 13.39
N SER A 11 -13.91 38.03 14.61
CA SER A 11 -13.07 38.74 15.61
C SER A 11 -11.95 37.83 16.16
N ASP A 12 -10.90 38.42 16.67
CA ASP A 12 -9.79 37.69 17.30
C ASP A 12 -10.29 36.83 18.47
N LYS A 13 -11.23 37.36 19.26
CA LYS A 13 -11.87 36.59 20.34
C LYS A 13 -12.62 35.38 19.83
N ALA A 14 -13.46 35.52 18.79
CA ALA A 14 -14.22 34.43 18.23
C ALA A 14 -13.29 33.31 17.67
N LEU A 15 -12.19 33.70 17.05
CA LEU A 15 -11.16 32.78 16.59
C LEU A 15 -10.47 32.05 17.73
N SER A 16 -10.13 32.76 18.79
CA SER A 16 -9.49 32.16 19.99
C SER A 16 -10.42 31.17 20.71
N ASP A 17 -11.69 31.53 20.84
CA ASP A 17 -12.71 30.65 21.43
C ASP A 17 -12.90 29.40 20.58
N LEU A 18 -12.97 29.53 19.25
CA LEU A 18 -13.07 28.43 18.31
C LEU A 18 -11.84 27.51 18.39
N GLU A 19 -10.63 28.07 18.41
CA GLU A 19 -9.40 27.30 18.52
C GLU A 19 -9.36 26.49 19.82
N THR A 20 -9.82 27.08 20.92
CA THR A 20 -9.87 26.43 22.23
C THR A 20 -10.86 25.26 22.21
N ASP A 21 -12.06 25.48 21.68
CA ASP A 21 -13.09 24.44 21.55
C ASP A 21 -12.62 23.29 20.65
N ILE A 22 -12.04 23.61 19.51
CA ILE A 22 -11.52 22.59 18.58
C ILE A 22 -10.36 21.79 19.22
N LYS A 23 -9.43 22.44 19.92
CA LYS A 23 -8.35 21.73 20.63
C LYS A 23 -8.91 20.74 21.66
N LYS A 24 -9.96 21.15 22.39
CA LYS A 24 -10.65 20.27 23.34
C LYS A 24 -11.30 19.08 22.64
N LYS A 25 -12.07 19.33 21.58
CA LYS A 25 -12.73 18.28 20.79
C LYS A 25 -11.74 17.28 20.19
N VAL A 26 -10.62 17.74 19.64
CA VAL A 26 -9.55 16.89 19.11
C VAL A 26 -8.94 16.01 20.21
N LYS A 27 -8.67 16.59 21.41
CA LYS A 27 -8.15 15.83 22.55
C LYS A 27 -9.14 14.75 23.02
N GLU A 28 -10.42 15.09 23.12
CA GLU A 28 -11.46 14.16 23.50
C GLU A 28 -11.62 13.04 22.46
N GLY A 29 -11.65 13.39 21.18
CA GLY A 29 -11.70 12.43 20.05
C GLY A 29 -10.52 11.47 20.08
N LYS A 30 -9.29 11.97 20.25
CA LYS A 30 -8.09 11.16 20.42
C LYS A 30 -8.22 10.18 21.58
N ASN A 31 -8.61 10.67 22.76
CA ASN A 31 -8.72 9.84 23.96
C ASN A 31 -9.78 8.75 23.80
N LYS A 32 -10.92 9.09 23.19
CA LYS A 32 -11.99 8.12 22.88
C LYS A 32 -11.51 7.03 21.92
N ALA A 33 -10.86 7.42 20.85
CA ALA A 33 -10.31 6.47 19.87
C ALA A 33 -9.27 5.54 20.50
N TRP A 34 -8.34 6.09 21.27
CA TRP A 34 -7.32 5.31 21.98
C TRP A 34 -7.91 4.32 22.97
N LYS A 35 -8.88 4.78 23.78
CA LYS A 35 -9.57 3.90 24.71
C LYS A 35 -10.30 2.76 23.99
N SER A 36 -10.98 3.06 22.90
CA SER A 36 -11.71 2.05 22.10
C SER A 36 -10.74 1.01 21.52
N TYR A 37 -9.60 1.46 20.99
CA TYR A 37 -8.54 0.59 20.48
C TYR A 37 -7.97 -0.32 21.56
N LEU A 38 -7.58 0.24 22.71
CA LEU A 38 -6.99 -0.54 23.81
C LEU A 38 -7.98 -1.53 24.44
N THR A 39 -9.26 -1.19 24.52
CA THR A 39 -10.26 -2.05 25.16
C THR A 39 -10.25 -3.45 24.56
N LEU A 40 -10.17 -3.58 23.24
CA LEU A 40 -10.12 -4.87 22.57
C LEU A 40 -8.86 -5.67 22.96
N HIS A 41 -7.71 -5.01 22.94
CA HIS A 41 -6.43 -5.67 23.29
C HIS A 41 -6.36 -6.08 24.77
N LEU A 42 -6.94 -5.28 25.65
CA LEU A 42 -7.07 -5.62 27.06
C LEU A 42 -7.97 -6.85 27.27
N GLN A 43 -9.09 -6.94 26.56
CA GLN A 43 -9.97 -8.11 26.60
C GLN A 43 -9.25 -9.38 26.10
N GLU A 44 -8.55 -9.29 24.95
CA GLU A 44 -7.75 -10.39 24.41
C GLU A 44 -6.65 -10.83 25.39
N ARG A 45 -5.95 -9.90 26.04
CA ARG A 45 -4.97 -10.16 27.08
C ARG A 45 -5.58 -10.86 28.29
N ASP A 46 -6.71 -10.36 28.78
CA ASP A 46 -7.36 -10.89 29.98
C ASP A 46 -7.90 -12.31 29.73
N GLN A 47 -8.33 -12.61 28.51
CA GLN A 47 -8.66 -13.96 28.07
C GLN A 47 -7.45 -14.91 28.14
N LEU A 48 -6.30 -14.49 27.59
CA LEU A 48 -5.04 -15.24 27.72
C LEU A 48 -4.74 -15.54 29.20
N ILE A 49 -4.80 -14.52 30.06
CA ILE A 49 -4.48 -14.66 31.49
C ILE A 49 -5.46 -15.62 32.17
N ALA A 50 -6.73 -15.51 31.91
CA ALA A 50 -7.76 -16.39 32.51
C ALA A 50 -7.53 -17.85 32.15
N LEU A 51 -7.21 -18.16 30.90
CA LEU A 51 -6.94 -19.52 30.42
C LEU A 51 -5.58 -20.06 30.88
N ALA A 52 -4.59 -19.20 31.03
CA ALA A 52 -3.24 -19.59 31.41
C ALA A 52 -3.09 -19.78 32.91
N THR A 53 -3.71 -18.96 33.75
CA THR A 53 -3.54 -18.98 35.21
C THR A 53 -3.71 -20.38 35.83
N PRO A 54 -4.74 -21.18 35.50
CA PRO A 54 -4.89 -22.52 36.03
C PRO A 54 -3.75 -23.50 35.65
N LEU A 55 -3.09 -23.24 34.53
CA LEU A 55 -1.97 -24.08 34.06
C LEU A 55 -0.70 -23.78 34.84
N GLY A 56 -0.53 -22.56 35.32
CA GLY A 56 0.64 -22.16 36.13
C GLY A 56 0.78 -22.92 37.44
N THR A 57 -0.33 -23.25 38.10
CA THR A 57 -0.34 -24.01 39.34
C THR A 57 0.08 -25.47 39.16
N LYS A 58 -0.06 -26.00 37.94
CA LYS A 58 0.29 -27.39 37.58
C LYS A 58 1.64 -27.47 36.85
N SER A 59 2.25 -26.34 36.55
CA SER A 59 3.54 -26.32 35.86
C SER A 59 4.69 -26.77 36.74
N ILE A 60 5.61 -27.55 36.21
CA ILE A 60 6.88 -27.90 36.87
C ILE A 60 7.85 -26.72 36.97
N LYS A 61 7.55 -25.62 36.27
CA LYS A 61 8.32 -24.35 36.24
C LYS A 61 7.46 -23.16 36.67
N PRO A 62 6.90 -23.16 37.88
CA PRO A 62 5.91 -22.16 38.29
C PRO A 62 6.48 -20.73 38.31
N HIS A 63 7.75 -20.56 38.65
CA HIS A 63 8.40 -19.24 38.67
C HIS A 63 8.49 -18.61 37.29
N GLU A 64 8.97 -19.37 36.31
CA GLU A 64 9.06 -18.90 34.92
C GLU A 64 7.67 -18.58 34.36
N PHE A 65 6.69 -19.45 34.68
CA PHE A 65 5.31 -19.26 34.25
C PHE A 65 4.69 -17.99 34.84
N ASN A 66 4.81 -17.82 36.15
CA ASN A 66 4.25 -16.65 36.82
C ASN A 66 4.93 -15.34 36.39
N ALA A 67 6.21 -15.36 36.05
CA ALA A 67 6.90 -14.21 35.49
C ALA A 67 6.26 -13.76 34.18
N LEU A 68 5.93 -14.68 33.25
CA LEU A 68 5.24 -14.38 32.00
C LEU A 68 3.85 -13.77 32.22
N ILE A 69 3.08 -14.32 33.17
CA ILE A 69 1.74 -13.80 33.50
C ILE A 69 1.86 -12.42 34.15
N THR A 70 2.84 -12.21 35.02
CA THR A 70 3.06 -10.89 35.65
C THR A 70 3.48 -9.85 34.62
N GLU A 71 4.38 -10.20 33.70
CA GLU A 71 4.84 -9.32 32.61
C GLU A 71 3.66 -8.85 31.76
N ILE A 72 2.87 -9.79 31.21
CA ILE A 72 1.73 -9.43 30.33
C ILE A 72 0.62 -8.69 31.09
N LYS A 73 0.38 -9.03 32.35
CA LYS A 73 -0.61 -8.39 33.20
C LYS A 73 -0.25 -6.93 33.54
N SER A 74 1.03 -6.67 33.76
CA SER A 74 1.53 -5.31 34.09
C SER A 74 1.56 -4.40 32.85
N ASN A 75 1.52 -4.94 31.65
CA ASN A 75 1.49 -4.15 30.43
C ASN A 75 0.15 -3.43 30.31
N ARG A 76 0.16 -2.08 30.45
CA ARG A 76 -1.05 -1.24 30.39
C ARG A 76 -1.55 -1.02 28.97
N GLU A 77 -0.70 -1.19 27.98
CA GLU A 77 -0.99 -0.97 26.56
C GLU A 77 -0.51 -2.17 25.73
N PRO A 78 -1.10 -3.38 25.97
CA PRO A 78 -0.69 -4.58 25.28
C PRO A 78 -1.05 -4.51 23.81
N LEU A 79 -0.16 -5.03 22.98
CA LEU A 79 -0.41 -5.25 21.57
C LEU A 79 -0.66 -6.76 21.32
N ARG A 80 -1.28 -7.10 20.22
CA ARG A 80 -1.48 -8.50 19.83
C ARG A 80 -0.18 -9.30 19.74
N ARG A 81 0.92 -8.67 19.30
CA ARG A 81 2.24 -9.29 19.31
C ARG A 81 2.67 -9.76 20.71
N ASP A 82 2.33 -8.99 21.74
CA ASP A 82 2.72 -9.31 23.13
C ASP A 82 1.90 -10.50 23.62
N ILE A 83 0.61 -10.56 23.28
CA ILE A 83 -0.30 -11.67 23.58
C ILE A 83 0.18 -12.95 22.89
N VAL A 84 0.50 -12.88 21.59
CA VAL A 84 1.01 -14.01 20.80
C VAL A 84 2.36 -14.48 21.35
N ALA A 85 3.26 -13.57 21.65
CA ALA A 85 4.58 -13.92 22.21
C ALA A 85 4.45 -14.60 23.58
N CYS A 86 3.61 -14.07 24.46
CA CYS A 86 3.34 -14.66 25.77
C CYS A 86 2.72 -16.06 25.64
N SER A 87 1.68 -16.21 24.81
CA SER A 87 1.02 -17.51 24.63
C SER A 87 1.95 -18.57 24.04
N ARG A 88 2.84 -18.21 23.11
CA ARG A 88 3.86 -19.12 22.56
C ARG A 88 4.89 -19.53 23.61
N LYS A 89 5.36 -18.59 24.44
CA LYS A 89 6.28 -18.89 25.55
C LYS A 89 5.64 -19.86 26.56
N ILE A 90 4.36 -19.66 26.89
CA ILE A 90 3.59 -20.56 27.75
C ILE A 90 3.49 -21.95 27.13
N GLN A 91 3.12 -22.09 25.87
CA GLN A 91 3.07 -23.39 25.19
C GLN A 91 4.44 -24.09 25.20
N TRP A 92 5.52 -23.33 24.97
CA TRP A 92 6.88 -23.86 25.01
C TRP A 92 7.26 -24.39 26.39
N LEU A 93 6.90 -23.68 27.46
CA LEU A 93 7.12 -24.13 28.82
C LEU A 93 6.36 -25.45 29.14
N LEU A 94 5.14 -25.56 28.62
CA LEU A 94 4.24 -26.69 28.89
C LEU A 94 4.39 -27.89 27.93
N ARG A 95 5.25 -27.79 26.89
CA ARG A 95 5.29 -28.76 25.78
C ARG A 95 5.43 -30.23 26.17
N HIS A 96 6.23 -30.52 27.19
CA HIS A 96 6.51 -31.89 27.66
C HIS A 96 5.82 -32.23 28.97
N GLN A 97 4.89 -31.40 29.45
CA GLN A 97 4.20 -31.63 30.70
C GLN A 97 2.85 -32.33 30.45
N PRO A 98 2.48 -33.36 31.22
CA PRO A 98 1.24 -34.09 31.07
C PRO A 98 0.05 -33.36 31.73
N ILE A 99 -0.21 -32.13 31.32
CA ILE A 99 -1.32 -31.31 31.82
C ILE A 99 -2.46 -31.40 30.81
N SER A 100 -3.58 -32.01 31.18
CA SER A 100 -4.71 -32.24 30.31
C SER A 100 -5.36 -30.94 29.84
N GLU A 101 -5.44 -29.96 30.72
CA GLU A 101 -6.09 -28.65 30.47
C GLU A 101 -5.30 -27.77 29.51
N LYS A 102 -4.03 -28.07 29.22
CA LYS A 102 -3.26 -27.33 28.21
C LYS A 102 -3.87 -27.44 26.81
N LYS A 103 -4.69 -28.47 26.54
CA LYS A 103 -5.36 -28.65 25.27
C LYS A 103 -6.26 -27.44 24.94
N ASN A 104 -7.09 -27.03 25.89
CA ASN A 104 -7.99 -25.88 25.71
C ASN A 104 -7.20 -24.58 25.44
N PHE A 105 -6.06 -24.41 26.09
CA PHE A 105 -5.20 -23.26 25.87
C PHE A 105 -4.56 -23.26 24.47
N ILE A 106 -4.13 -24.44 23.99
CA ILE A 106 -3.56 -24.59 22.64
C ILE A 106 -4.64 -24.35 21.58
N GLU A 107 -5.84 -24.88 21.75
CA GLU A 107 -6.99 -24.67 20.87
C GLU A 107 -7.34 -23.17 20.80
N TRP A 108 -7.48 -22.52 21.95
CA TRP A 108 -7.70 -21.07 22.00
C TRP A 108 -6.59 -20.28 21.26
N HIS A 109 -5.32 -20.64 21.48
CA HIS A 109 -4.23 -19.97 20.79
C HIS A 109 -4.35 -20.11 19.27
N GLN A 110 -4.67 -21.30 18.77
CA GLN A 110 -4.83 -21.53 17.34
C GLN A 110 -6.02 -20.73 16.76
N GLU A 111 -7.14 -20.73 17.47
CA GLU A 111 -8.31 -19.93 17.08
C GLU A 111 -7.99 -18.44 17.09
N TYR A 112 -7.28 -17.98 18.13
CA TYR A 112 -6.84 -16.59 18.22
C TYR A 112 -5.93 -16.21 17.04
N ILE A 113 -4.92 -17.01 16.72
CA ILE A 113 -4.04 -16.77 15.55
C ILE A 113 -4.85 -16.74 14.27
N ASN A 114 -5.77 -17.69 14.07
CA ASN A 114 -6.62 -17.75 12.89
C ASN A 114 -7.51 -16.50 12.76
N SER A 115 -8.03 -16.00 13.87
CA SER A 115 -8.90 -14.81 13.90
C SER A 115 -8.16 -13.50 13.59
N ILE A 116 -6.90 -13.38 14.05
CA ILE A 116 -6.13 -12.16 13.86
C ILE A 116 -5.32 -12.12 12.55
N THR A 117 -4.95 -13.29 11.98
CA THR A 117 -4.14 -13.36 10.75
C THR A 117 -4.73 -12.56 9.59
N PRO A 118 -6.05 -12.63 9.29
CA PRO A 118 -6.65 -11.82 8.22
C PRO A 118 -6.51 -10.32 8.44
N LEU A 119 -6.44 -9.85 9.68
CA LEU A 119 -6.28 -8.43 10.00
C LEU A 119 -4.93 -7.86 9.56
N TYR A 120 -3.91 -8.72 9.43
CA TYR A 120 -2.55 -8.35 9.01
C TYR A 120 -2.26 -8.68 7.55
N SER A 121 -3.05 -9.53 6.91
CA SER A 121 -2.87 -9.97 5.53
C SER A 121 -3.99 -9.54 4.59
N ALA A 122 -5.12 -9.05 5.13
CA ALA A 122 -6.23 -8.54 4.32
C ALA A 122 -5.79 -7.33 3.47
N HIS A 123 -6.34 -7.25 2.28
CA HIS A 123 -6.13 -6.14 1.34
C HIS A 123 -4.69 -5.95 0.82
N LEU A 124 -3.79 -6.91 1.03
CA LEU A 124 -2.46 -6.90 0.39
C LEU A 124 -2.58 -6.95 -1.13
N TYR A 125 -3.49 -7.78 -1.63
CA TYR A 125 -3.74 -7.96 -3.05
C TYR A 125 -5.19 -7.59 -3.41
N SER A 126 -5.43 -7.31 -4.69
CA SER A 126 -6.79 -7.09 -5.17
C SER A 126 -7.61 -8.38 -5.06
N GLU A 127 -8.78 -8.28 -4.46
CA GLU A 127 -9.78 -9.36 -4.38
C GLU A 127 -10.85 -9.24 -5.48
N HIS A 128 -10.75 -8.20 -6.32
CA HIS A 128 -11.70 -7.94 -7.39
C HIS A 128 -11.63 -9.04 -8.47
N PRO A 129 -12.76 -9.49 -9.06
CA PRO A 129 -12.77 -10.49 -10.14
C PRO A 129 -11.85 -10.13 -11.31
N ASN A 130 -11.79 -8.84 -11.65
CA ASN A 130 -10.96 -8.31 -12.76
C ASN A 130 -9.54 -7.93 -12.31
N LYS A 131 -8.99 -8.59 -11.26
CA LYS A 131 -7.58 -8.38 -10.90
C LYS A 131 -6.65 -8.87 -12.00
N ALA A 132 -5.45 -8.30 -12.08
CA ALA A 132 -4.48 -8.59 -13.14
C ALA A 132 -4.19 -10.10 -13.32
N THR A 133 -4.19 -10.88 -12.23
CA THR A 133 -3.96 -12.33 -12.27
C THR A 133 -5.12 -13.15 -12.86
N ASN A 134 -6.30 -12.54 -13.03
CA ASN A 134 -7.49 -13.22 -13.57
C ASN A 134 -7.79 -12.82 -15.01
N ILE A 135 -6.99 -11.96 -15.62
CA ILE A 135 -7.19 -11.52 -16.99
C ILE A 135 -6.87 -12.70 -17.92
N ALA A 136 -7.82 -13.04 -18.80
CA ALA A 136 -7.62 -14.08 -19.80
C ALA A 136 -6.51 -13.69 -20.79
N ILE A 137 -5.66 -14.63 -21.11
CA ILE A 137 -4.65 -14.46 -22.16
C ILE A 137 -5.34 -14.48 -23.50
N VAL A 138 -5.17 -13.39 -24.28
CA VAL A 138 -5.63 -13.32 -25.67
C VAL A 138 -4.40 -13.49 -26.57
N PRO A 139 -4.21 -14.66 -27.19
CA PRO A 139 -3.05 -14.88 -28.06
C PRO A 139 -3.20 -14.04 -29.35
N PRO A 140 -2.09 -13.61 -29.95
CA PRO A 140 -2.11 -12.99 -31.27
C PRO A 140 -2.52 -13.99 -32.34
N ILE A 141 -3.22 -13.50 -33.38
CA ILE A 141 -3.63 -14.30 -34.53
C ILE A 141 -2.84 -13.81 -35.72
N TYR A 142 -2.04 -14.71 -36.29
CA TYR A 142 -1.27 -14.47 -37.51
C TYR A 142 -1.79 -15.32 -38.65
N ASN A 143 -1.74 -14.77 -39.86
CA ASN A 143 -2.05 -15.49 -41.12
C ASN A 143 -1.09 -15.07 -42.21
N SER A 144 -1.23 -15.64 -43.42
CA SER A 144 -0.34 -15.39 -44.54
C SER A 144 -0.40 -13.93 -45.09
N SER A 145 -1.44 -13.17 -44.71
CA SER A 145 -1.61 -11.79 -45.10
C SER A 145 -1.20 -10.79 -43.96
N SER A 146 -0.69 -11.29 -42.84
CA SER A 146 -0.24 -10.44 -41.74
C SER A 146 0.98 -9.63 -42.18
N GLU A 147 0.90 -8.33 -42.05
CA GLU A 147 1.97 -7.39 -42.41
C GLU A 147 3.11 -7.42 -41.38
N ILE A 148 4.32 -7.27 -41.85
CA ILE A 148 5.50 -7.05 -41.01
C ILE A 148 5.70 -5.55 -40.92
N ILE A 149 5.50 -5.00 -39.72
CA ILE A 149 5.61 -3.56 -39.43
C ILE A 149 6.49 -3.31 -38.21
N ASP A 150 6.97 -2.09 -38.06
CA ASP A 150 7.74 -1.69 -36.88
C ASP A 150 6.93 -1.82 -35.59
N GLY A 151 7.55 -2.32 -34.53
CA GLY A 151 6.91 -2.44 -33.21
C GLY A 151 6.40 -1.11 -32.66
N ARG A 152 7.02 0.03 -33.01
CA ARG A 152 6.54 1.36 -32.62
C ARG A 152 5.14 1.68 -33.21
N VAL A 153 4.87 1.23 -34.43
CA VAL A 153 3.57 1.41 -35.09
C VAL A 153 2.49 0.61 -34.37
N ILE A 154 2.81 -0.64 -33.98
CA ILE A 154 1.90 -1.46 -33.18
C ILE A 154 1.58 -0.79 -31.84
N LEU A 155 2.59 -0.24 -31.16
CA LEU A 155 2.39 0.47 -29.89
C LEU A 155 1.50 1.70 -30.07
N ARG A 156 1.80 2.52 -31.08
CA ARG A 156 1.02 3.72 -31.40
C ARG A 156 -0.45 3.40 -31.64
N ASP A 157 -0.72 2.41 -32.46
CA ASP A 157 -2.07 2.03 -32.85
C ASP A 157 -2.83 1.41 -31.65
N ASN A 158 -2.14 0.68 -30.78
CA ASN A 158 -2.71 0.21 -29.52
C ASN A 158 -3.02 1.35 -28.56
N PHE A 159 -2.13 2.36 -28.42
CA PHE A 159 -2.41 3.54 -27.60
C PHE A 159 -3.62 4.32 -28.13
N LYS A 160 -3.72 4.47 -29.45
CA LYS A 160 -4.89 5.10 -30.06
C LYS A 160 -6.18 4.37 -29.67
N ALA A 161 -6.24 3.07 -29.87
CA ALA A 161 -7.40 2.24 -29.51
C ALA A 161 -7.71 2.31 -28.00
N LEU A 162 -6.69 2.35 -27.15
CA LEU A 162 -6.82 2.46 -25.71
C LEU A 162 -7.45 3.80 -25.30
N PHE A 163 -6.98 4.91 -25.86
CA PHE A 163 -7.52 6.25 -25.59
C PHE A 163 -8.93 6.45 -26.13
N GLU A 164 -9.25 5.86 -27.28
CA GLU A 164 -10.62 5.87 -27.83
C GLU A 164 -11.60 5.10 -26.92
N LYS A 165 -11.15 3.98 -26.37
CA LYS A 165 -12.00 3.10 -25.58
C LYS A 165 -12.17 3.55 -24.12
N TYR A 166 -11.14 4.15 -23.52
CA TYR A 166 -11.10 4.46 -22.08
C TYR A 166 -10.80 5.95 -21.85
N PRO A 167 -11.80 6.78 -21.58
CA PRO A 167 -11.61 8.22 -21.39
C PRO A 167 -10.79 8.56 -20.14
N GLU A 168 -10.75 7.69 -19.15
CA GLU A 168 -9.96 7.84 -17.92
C GLU A 168 -8.46 7.55 -18.10
N VAL A 169 -8.05 6.94 -19.22
CA VAL A 169 -6.64 6.64 -19.49
C VAL A 169 -5.95 7.89 -20.02
N LEU A 170 -4.79 8.16 -19.46
CA LEU A 170 -3.90 9.25 -19.88
C LEU A 170 -2.43 8.80 -19.74
N VAL A 171 -1.55 9.43 -20.49
CA VAL A 171 -0.11 9.18 -20.44
C VAL A 171 0.64 10.50 -20.29
N PHE A 172 1.67 10.50 -19.48
CA PHE A 172 2.54 11.64 -19.28
C PHE A 172 3.94 11.20 -18.87
N GLY A 173 4.90 11.98 -19.26
CA GLY A 173 6.31 11.71 -18.98
C GLY A 173 7.18 12.64 -19.81
N GLU A 174 8.48 12.51 -19.67
CA GLU A 174 9.44 13.25 -20.47
C GLU A 174 9.31 12.82 -21.93
N ASP A 175 9.16 13.80 -22.84
CA ASP A 175 8.99 13.63 -24.28
C ASP A 175 7.80 12.76 -24.72
N SER A 176 6.86 12.47 -23.84
CA SER A 176 5.70 11.61 -24.15
C SER A 176 4.66 12.30 -25.01
N GLY A 177 4.58 13.64 -24.92
CA GLY A 177 3.56 14.45 -25.58
C GLY A 177 3.88 14.77 -27.03
N LYS A 178 4.54 15.91 -27.27
CA LYS A 178 4.73 16.47 -28.62
C LYS A 178 5.55 15.57 -29.54
N ILE A 179 6.63 14.99 -29.04
CA ILE A 179 7.50 14.08 -29.83
C ILE A 179 6.86 12.70 -29.98
N GLY A 180 5.99 12.32 -29.03
CA GLY A 180 5.36 10.99 -29.03
C GLY A 180 6.25 9.89 -28.49
N ASP A 181 7.02 10.17 -27.45
CA ASP A 181 8.11 9.44 -26.82
C ASP A 181 9.38 9.29 -27.68
N VAL A 182 10.50 8.96 -27.06
CA VAL A 182 11.82 8.83 -27.72
C VAL A 182 11.80 7.80 -28.86
N ASN A 183 10.98 6.78 -28.77
CA ASN A 183 10.82 5.74 -29.79
C ASN A 183 9.56 5.93 -30.64
N GLN A 184 8.85 7.04 -30.48
CA GLN A 184 7.66 7.41 -31.25
C GLN A 184 6.49 6.40 -31.13
N GLY A 185 6.40 5.70 -30.02
CA GLY A 185 5.25 4.82 -29.75
C GLY A 185 3.95 5.57 -29.39
N LEU A 186 4.04 6.91 -29.19
CA LEU A 186 2.92 7.82 -28.92
C LEU A 186 2.82 8.92 -29.98
N GLU A 187 3.50 8.77 -31.12
CA GLU A 187 3.52 9.76 -32.22
C GLU A 187 2.10 10.14 -32.63
N GLY A 188 1.80 11.46 -32.69
CA GLY A 188 0.50 12.00 -33.07
C GLY A 188 -0.61 11.86 -32.01
N MET A 189 -0.35 11.22 -30.89
CA MET A 189 -1.41 11.01 -29.88
C MET A 189 -1.79 12.30 -29.16
N GLN A 190 -0.85 13.23 -28.95
CA GLN A 190 -1.17 14.52 -28.35
C GLN A 190 -2.07 15.37 -29.24
N GLU A 191 -1.85 15.38 -30.58
CA GLU A 191 -2.71 16.08 -31.54
C GLU A 191 -4.13 15.50 -31.57
N LEU A 192 -4.26 14.17 -31.46
CA LEU A 192 -5.55 13.48 -31.52
C LEU A 192 -6.36 13.61 -30.21
N PHE A 193 -5.70 13.52 -29.06
CA PHE A 193 -6.39 13.39 -27.76
C PHE A 193 -6.17 14.59 -26.82
N GLY A 194 -5.34 15.55 -27.22
CA GLY A 194 -5.07 16.77 -26.48
C GLY A 194 -3.98 16.62 -25.41
N SER A 195 -3.36 17.75 -25.07
CA SER A 195 -2.25 17.83 -24.12
C SER A 195 -2.61 17.49 -22.67
N VAL A 196 -3.91 17.42 -22.33
CA VAL A 196 -4.36 16.96 -21.00
C VAL A 196 -4.27 15.44 -20.87
N ARG A 197 -4.46 14.72 -21.96
CA ARG A 197 -4.42 13.26 -21.97
C ARG A 197 -3.07 12.67 -22.34
N VAL A 198 -2.31 13.40 -23.18
CA VAL A 198 -0.98 12.98 -23.64
C VAL A 198 -0.05 14.17 -23.44
N SER A 199 0.73 14.15 -22.38
CA SER A 199 1.47 15.34 -21.95
C SER A 199 2.96 15.10 -21.71
N ASP A 200 3.72 16.15 -21.96
CA ASP A 200 5.11 16.24 -21.55
C ASP A 200 5.21 16.67 -20.09
N THR A 201 6.30 16.26 -19.43
CA THR A 201 6.65 16.67 -18.08
C THR A 201 8.08 17.21 -18.04
N GLY A 202 8.45 17.83 -16.94
CA GLY A 202 9.86 18.07 -16.63
C GLY A 202 10.59 16.77 -16.23
N ILE A 203 11.92 16.84 -16.25
CA ILE A 203 12.81 15.70 -15.91
C ILE A 203 12.86 15.52 -14.39
N ARG A 204 11.94 14.74 -13.86
CA ARG A 204 11.84 14.40 -12.42
C ARG A 204 10.99 13.15 -12.24
N GLU A 205 11.61 12.00 -12.27
CA GLU A 205 10.94 10.68 -12.24
C GLU A 205 10.12 10.47 -10.97
N ALA A 206 10.64 10.90 -9.81
CA ALA A 206 9.88 10.85 -8.56
C ALA A 206 8.60 11.70 -8.60
N THR A 207 8.64 12.87 -9.29
CA THR A 207 7.47 13.73 -9.47
C THR A 207 6.48 13.11 -10.46
N ILE A 208 6.96 12.55 -11.56
CA ILE A 208 6.14 11.84 -12.56
C ILE A 208 5.37 10.72 -11.87
N LEU A 209 6.06 9.88 -11.11
CA LEU A 209 5.43 8.79 -10.37
C LEU A 209 4.43 9.30 -9.32
N GLY A 210 4.82 10.29 -8.51
CA GLY A 210 3.94 10.88 -7.49
C GLY A 210 2.67 11.50 -8.08
N GLN A 211 2.78 12.17 -9.21
CA GLN A 211 1.64 12.69 -9.97
C GLN A 211 0.72 11.55 -10.44
N GLY A 212 1.29 10.45 -10.94
CA GLY A 212 0.55 9.25 -11.33
C GLY A 212 -0.20 8.62 -10.16
N ILE A 213 0.44 8.50 -9.01
CA ILE A 213 -0.21 7.99 -7.78
C ILE A 213 -1.42 8.86 -7.43
N GLY A 214 -1.25 10.19 -7.40
CA GLY A 214 -2.34 11.12 -7.08
C GLY A 214 -3.51 11.04 -8.07
N MET A 215 -3.24 10.98 -9.37
CA MET A 215 -4.26 10.81 -10.41
C MET A 215 -5.00 9.48 -10.28
N ALA A 216 -4.27 8.38 -10.04
CA ALA A 216 -4.85 7.06 -9.86
C ALA A 216 -5.74 6.97 -8.62
N MET A 217 -5.34 7.60 -7.52
CA MET A 217 -6.17 7.71 -6.31
C MET A 217 -7.46 8.49 -6.54
N ARG A 218 -7.50 9.36 -7.53
CA ARG A 218 -8.69 10.14 -7.93
C ARG A 218 -9.55 9.46 -9.00
N GLY A 219 -9.23 8.21 -9.37
CA GLY A 219 -10.05 7.39 -10.26
C GLY A 219 -9.60 7.38 -11.73
N LEU A 220 -8.56 8.12 -12.08
CA LEU A 220 -7.95 8.05 -13.40
C LEU A 220 -7.14 6.75 -13.58
N ARG A 221 -6.74 6.47 -14.80
CA ARG A 221 -5.86 5.34 -15.16
C ARG A 221 -4.60 5.88 -15.84
N PRO A 222 -3.71 6.47 -15.04
CA PRO A 222 -2.50 7.08 -15.58
C PRO A 222 -1.46 6.04 -16.00
N ILE A 223 -0.77 6.36 -17.08
CA ILE A 223 0.45 5.70 -17.50
C ILE A 223 1.57 6.71 -17.25
N ALA A 224 2.30 6.52 -16.17
CA ALA A 224 3.47 7.35 -15.84
C ALA A 224 4.68 6.81 -16.61
N GLU A 225 5.20 7.60 -17.52
CA GLU A 225 6.31 7.19 -18.35
C GLU A 225 7.64 7.65 -17.79
N ILE A 226 8.51 6.71 -17.47
CA ILE A 226 9.90 6.95 -17.13
C ILE A 226 10.73 6.66 -18.38
N GLN A 227 11.46 7.65 -18.86
CA GLN A 227 12.04 7.62 -20.19
C GLN A 227 12.94 6.40 -20.46
N TYR A 228 13.77 6.01 -19.48
CA TYR A 228 14.63 4.83 -19.55
C TYR A 228 14.63 4.02 -18.26
N LEU A 229 14.87 2.71 -18.36
CA LEU A 229 14.84 1.79 -17.23
C LEU A 229 15.85 2.13 -16.14
N ASP A 230 17.03 2.62 -16.47
CA ASP A 230 18.04 3.07 -15.52
C ASP A 230 17.59 4.26 -14.68
N TYR A 231 16.66 5.09 -15.17
CA TYR A 231 16.09 6.20 -14.42
C TYR A 231 15.00 5.78 -13.42
N VAL A 232 14.49 4.58 -13.51
CA VAL A 232 13.50 4.04 -12.54
C VAL A 232 14.05 4.08 -11.11
N LEU A 233 15.38 3.99 -10.93
CA LEU A 233 16.01 4.10 -9.61
C LEU A 233 15.67 5.42 -8.89
N TYR A 234 15.45 6.52 -9.62
CA TYR A 234 15.11 7.81 -9.03
C TYR A 234 13.70 7.87 -8.43
N CYS A 235 12.85 6.91 -8.76
CA CYS A 235 11.50 6.80 -8.21
C CYS A 235 11.25 5.49 -7.46
N LEU A 236 12.26 4.62 -7.31
CA LEU A 236 12.12 3.32 -6.68
C LEU A 236 11.60 3.42 -5.24
N GLN A 237 12.07 4.40 -4.46
CA GLN A 237 11.57 4.62 -3.11
C GLN A 237 10.07 4.95 -3.11
N THR A 238 9.62 5.84 -3.98
CA THR A 238 8.19 6.19 -4.11
C THR A 238 7.37 4.99 -4.60
N MET A 239 7.94 4.12 -5.44
CA MET A 239 7.29 2.87 -5.84
C MET A 239 7.10 1.93 -4.67
N SER A 240 8.14 1.72 -3.86
CA SER A 240 8.13 0.76 -2.76
C SER A 240 7.35 1.27 -1.55
N ASP A 241 7.58 2.53 -1.13
CA ASP A 241 7.04 3.04 0.12
C ASP A 241 5.63 3.61 -0.05
N ASP A 242 5.34 4.27 -1.16
CA ASP A 242 4.06 4.94 -1.39
C ASP A 242 3.12 4.10 -2.26
N LEU A 243 3.52 3.77 -3.49
CA LEU A 243 2.64 3.10 -4.44
C LEU A 243 2.28 1.67 -3.99
N ALA A 244 3.27 0.86 -3.68
CA ALA A 244 3.06 -0.54 -3.32
C ALA A 244 2.30 -0.73 -2.01
N THR A 245 2.43 0.23 -1.08
CA THR A 245 1.86 0.09 0.27
C THR A 245 0.56 0.84 0.50
N VAL A 246 0.13 1.73 -0.41
CA VAL A 246 -1.04 2.60 -0.21
C VAL A 246 -2.30 1.80 0.13
N ARG A 247 -2.53 0.68 -0.54
CA ARG A 247 -3.68 -0.19 -0.31
C ARG A 247 -3.62 -0.84 1.08
N TYR A 248 -2.50 -1.42 1.44
CA TYR A 248 -2.30 -2.07 2.73
C TYR A 248 -2.39 -1.07 3.88
N ARG A 249 -1.65 0.06 3.81
CA ARG A 249 -1.64 1.08 4.86
C ARG A 249 -2.99 1.76 5.09
N SER A 250 -3.83 1.79 4.06
CA SER A 250 -5.18 2.35 4.16
C SER A 250 -6.27 1.32 4.43
N TYR A 251 -5.91 0.08 4.75
CA TYR A 251 -6.87 -1.02 4.94
C TYR A 251 -7.83 -1.19 3.74
N GLY A 252 -7.30 -1.08 2.52
CA GLY A 252 -8.07 -1.16 1.29
C GLY A 252 -8.93 0.06 0.94
N MET A 253 -8.91 1.10 1.78
CA MET A 253 -9.70 2.32 1.58
C MET A 253 -9.21 3.18 0.42
N GLN A 254 -7.91 3.11 0.12
CA GLN A 254 -7.28 3.84 -0.98
C GLN A 254 -6.65 2.86 -1.97
N LYS A 255 -6.70 3.22 -3.24
CA LYS A 255 -6.12 2.46 -4.35
C LYS A 255 -5.47 3.43 -5.32
N ALA A 256 -4.37 3.02 -5.90
CA ALA A 256 -3.67 3.78 -6.93
C ALA A 256 -3.36 2.87 -8.13
N PRO A 257 -4.35 2.52 -8.96
CA PRO A 257 -4.15 1.69 -10.15
C PRO A 257 -3.40 2.49 -11.21
N LEU A 258 -2.08 2.37 -11.19
CA LEU A 258 -1.11 3.09 -12.01
C LEU A 258 -0.33 2.10 -12.87
N ILE A 259 -0.05 2.48 -14.09
CA ILE A 259 0.92 1.81 -14.96
C ILE A 259 2.19 2.67 -14.97
N VAL A 260 3.30 2.06 -14.60
CA VAL A 260 4.64 2.64 -14.80
C VAL A 260 5.22 2.01 -16.06
N ARG A 261 5.43 2.81 -17.08
CA ARG A 261 6.00 2.36 -18.34
C ARG A 261 7.42 2.90 -18.47
N THR A 262 8.33 2.06 -18.89
CA THR A 262 9.69 2.47 -19.22
C THR A 262 10.22 1.67 -20.40
N ARG A 263 11.24 2.19 -21.07
CA ARG A 263 11.92 1.47 -22.14
C ARG A 263 12.96 0.53 -21.56
N GLY A 264 13.10 -0.60 -22.23
CA GLY A 264 14.06 -1.62 -21.85
C GLY A 264 15.50 -1.16 -21.97
N HIS A 265 16.38 -2.08 -21.65
CA HIS A 265 17.82 -1.89 -21.71
C HIS A 265 18.30 -1.48 -23.10
N ARG A 266 19.12 -0.46 -23.15
CA ARG A 266 19.84 -0.05 -24.37
C ARG A 266 21.31 -0.44 -24.24
N LEU A 267 21.81 -1.16 -25.21
CA LEU A 267 23.22 -1.48 -25.33
C LEU A 267 24.05 -0.36 -26.01
N GLU A 268 23.44 0.79 -26.22
CA GLU A 268 24.01 1.90 -26.96
C GLU A 268 24.63 2.96 -26.04
N GLY A 269 25.93 3.05 -26.08
CA GLY A 269 26.71 4.12 -25.46
C GLY A 269 26.79 4.07 -23.93
N ILE A 270 27.56 5.03 -23.41
CA ILE A 270 27.90 5.11 -21.99
C ILE A 270 26.78 5.67 -21.11
N TRP A 271 25.78 6.33 -21.69
CA TRP A 271 24.74 7.05 -20.95
C TRP A 271 23.60 6.16 -20.43
N HIS A 272 23.38 4.99 -21.07
CA HIS A 272 22.28 4.08 -20.78
C HIS A 272 22.76 2.62 -20.74
N SER A 273 23.97 2.41 -20.23
CA SER A 273 24.62 1.09 -20.21
C SER A 273 24.20 0.21 -19.02
N GLY A 274 23.53 0.76 -18.03
CA GLY A 274 23.11 0.03 -16.83
C GLY A 274 21.61 -0.17 -16.76
N SER A 275 21.16 -1.42 -16.60
CA SER A 275 19.74 -1.70 -16.32
C SER A 275 19.60 -2.37 -14.96
N PRO A 276 18.97 -1.70 -13.98
CA PRO A 276 18.88 -2.18 -12.61
C PRO A 276 17.78 -3.24 -12.44
N MET A 277 17.67 -4.18 -13.37
CA MET A 277 16.62 -5.22 -13.34
C MET A 277 16.60 -6.00 -12.04
N GLY A 278 17.75 -6.34 -11.48
CA GLY A 278 17.83 -7.04 -10.21
C GLY A 278 17.17 -6.28 -9.06
N GLY A 279 17.34 -4.96 -8.99
CA GLY A 279 16.72 -4.12 -7.98
C GLY A 279 15.20 -3.95 -8.13
N LEU A 280 14.65 -4.27 -9.30
CA LEU A 280 13.20 -4.23 -9.55
C LEU A 280 12.51 -5.58 -9.30
N LEU A 281 13.28 -6.68 -9.36
CA LEU A 281 12.77 -8.05 -9.19
C LEU A 281 12.84 -8.53 -7.73
N HIS A 282 13.65 -7.90 -6.91
CA HIS A 282 13.84 -8.19 -5.48
C HIS A 282 13.16 -7.14 -4.59
#